data_1e2872af4fbcc8ae4f7a6f8a92b3e190
#
_entry.id   1e2872af4fbcc8ae4f7a6f8a92b3e190
#
_cell.length_a   1.000
_cell.length_b   1.000
_cell.length_c   1.000
_cell.angle_alpha   90.00
_cell.angle_beta   90.00
_cell.angle_gamma   90.00
#
_symmetry.space_group_name_H-M   'P 1'
#
loop_
_entity.id
_entity.type
_entity.pdbx_description
1 polymer ?
#
loop_
_entity_poly.entity_id
_entity_poly.type
_entity_poly.pdbx_seq_one_letter_code
_entity_poly.pdbx_strand_id
1 'polypeptide(L)'
;MSIVDNVVASVTVPGETIPRVEFVPATVELLRKLWDQYGPLMFHQSGGCCDGSSPMCFPEGDFRTSDQDVLLGRLDIAPAGADPQVLDFWMSSEQFEYWSHTFLTIDVVKGRGSGFSVEAPEGVRFMIRSRLMEGFGSQAAGPEL
;
A
#
# COMPACT_ATOMS: atom_id res chain seq x y z
N MET A 1 12.95 0.56 24.08
CA MET A 1 11.78 0.90 23.25
C MET A 1 12.11 0.61 21.80
N SER A 2 11.26 -0.09 21.16
CA SER A 2 11.49 -0.35 19.75
C SER A 2 10.87 0.76 18.92
N ILE A 3 11.54 1.14 17.86
CA ILE A 3 11.04 2.13 16.92
C ILE A 3 10.67 1.39 15.66
N VAL A 4 9.45 1.63 15.19
CA VAL A 4 9.00 1.06 13.93
C VAL A 4 9.19 2.12 12.87
N ASP A 5 10.00 1.82 11.88
CA ASP A 5 10.23 2.72 10.76
C ASP A 5 9.16 2.48 9.69
N ASN A 6 9.07 3.40 8.74
CA ASN A 6 8.25 3.15 7.57
C ASN A 6 8.79 1.93 6.83
N VAL A 7 7.89 1.14 6.32
CA VAL A 7 8.25 -0.04 5.51
C VAL A 7 8.03 0.33 4.05
N VAL A 8 9.10 0.29 3.27
CA VAL A 8 9.06 0.66 1.86
C VAL A 8 8.99 -0.62 1.04
N ALA A 9 8.13 -0.61 0.03
CA ALA A 9 7.94 -1.77 -0.82
C ALA A 9 9.15 -2.05 -1.68
N SER A 10 9.36 -3.31 -2.00
CA SER A 10 10.30 -3.68 -3.04
C SER A 10 9.71 -3.30 -4.40
N VAL A 11 10.58 -3.10 -5.38
CA VAL A 11 10.17 -2.72 -6.72
C VAL A 11 9.69 -3.95 -7.46
N THR A 12 8.46 -3.91 -7.96
CA THR A 12 7.86 -5.03 -8.67
C THR A 12 7.31 -4.66 -10.03
N VAL A 13 7.15 -3.36 -10.31
CA VAL A 13 6.63 -2.93 -11.61
C VAL A 13 7.74 -3.11 -12.65
N PRO A 14 7.49 -3.86 -13.74
CA PRO A 14 8.53 -4.12 -14.72
C PRO A 14 9.13 -2.83 -15.29
N GLY A 15 10.45 -2.80 -15.36
CA GLY A 15 11.17 -1.65 -15.93
C GLY A 15 11.40 -0.51 -14.96
N GLU A 16 10.87 -0.58 -13.75
CA GLU A 16 11.05 0.48 -12.76
C GLU A 16 12.16 0.14 -11.78
N THR A 17 12.71 1.18 -11.18
CA THR A 17 13.79 1.03 -10.19
C THR A 17 13.48 1.75 -8.90
N ILE A 18 12.36 2.47 -8.82
CA ILE A 18 11.99 3.28 -7.67
C ILE A 18 10.75 2.67 -7.01
N PRO A 19 10.78 2.48 -5.68
CA PRO A 19 9.60 1.96 -4.98
C PRO A 19 8.40 2.90 -5.13
N ARG A 20 7.20 2.34 -5.05
CA ARG A 20 5.97 3.10 -5.28
C ARG A 20 5.06 3.23 -4.08
N VAL A 21 5.30 2.46 -3.03
CA VAL A 21 4.40 2.47 -1.88
C VAL A 21 5.17 2.20 -0.60
N GLU A 22 4.71 2.81 0.49
CA GLU A 22 5.26 2.57 1.82
C GLU A 22 4.14 2.55 2.85
N PHE A 23 4.39 1.89 3.97
CA PHE A 23 3.51 1.89 5.13
C PHE A 23 4.16 2.72 6.24
N VAL A 24 3.38 3.59 6.89
CA VAL A 24 3.85 4.29 8.09
C VAL A 24 3.79 3.34 9.30
N PRO A 25 4.47 3.67 10.41
CA PRO A 25 4.49 2.76 11.58
C PRO A 25 3.10 2.36 12.09
N ALA A 26 2.15 3.27 12.12
CA ALA A 26 0.80 2.94 12.59
C ALA A 26 0.15 1.88 11.71
N THR A 27 0.38 1.96 10.41
CA THR A 27 -0.13 0.97 9.46
C THR A 27 0.53 -0.38 9.70
N VAL A 28 1.86 -0.39 9.90
CA VAL A 28 2.59 -1.63 10.14
C VAL A 28 2.08 -2.32 11.41
N GLU A 29 1.87 -1.56 12.48
CA GLU A 29 1.40 -2.13 13.74
C GLU A 29 0.00 -2.72 13.60
N LEU A 30 -0.90 -2.01 12.92
CA LEU A 30 -2.23 -2.52 12.70
C LEU A 30 -2.20 -3.78 11.84
N LEU A 31 -1.40 -3.77 10.79
CA LEU A 31 -1.30 -4.93 9.90
C LEU A 31 -0.73 -6.15 10.60
N ARG A 32 0.22 -5.98 11.52
CA ARG A 32 0.73 -7.10 12.31
C ARG A 32 -0.39 -7.71 13.15
N LYS A 33 -1.22 -6.86 13.76
CA LYS A 33 -2.35 -7.33 14.54
C LYS A 33 -3.35 -8.08 13.67
N LEU A 34 -3.68 -7.53 12.51
CA LEU A 34 -4.62 -8.15 11.59
C LEU A 34 -4.08 -9.44 11.00
N TRP A 35 -2.77 -9.50 10.76
CA TRP A 35 -2.13 -10.72 10.29
C TRP A 35 -2.27 -11.84 11.32
N ASP A 36 -2.12 -11.52 12.60
CA ASP A 36 -2.30 -12.51 13.66
C ASP A 36 -3.73 -13.02 13.71
N GLN A 37 -4.70 -12.21 13.33
CA GLN A 37 -6.10 -12.59 13.36
C GLN A 37 -6.54 -13.35 12.11
N TYR A 38 -6.06 -12.94 10.97
CA TYR A 38 -6.59 -13.40 9.68
C TYR A 38 -5.58 -14.16 8.83
N GLY A 39 -4.32 -14.19 9.22
CA GLY A 39 -3.27 -14.79 8.42
C GLY A 39 -2.78 -13.83 7.34
N PRO A 40 -2.11 -14.35 6.32
CA PRO A 40 -1.55 -13.51 5.26
C PRO A 40 -2.58 -12.59 4.64
N LEU A 41 -2.14 -11.35 4.37
CA LEU A 41 -3.01 -10.27 3.89
C LEU A 41 -2.48 -9.72 2.57
N MET A 42 -3.36 -9.02 1.86
CA MET A 42 -3.00 -8.31 0.64
C MET A 42 -3.80 -7.02 0.54
N PHE A 43 -3.35 -6.09 -0.26
CA PHE A 43 -4.09 -4.86 -0.56
C PHE A 43 -4.49 -4.82 -2.02
N HIS A 44 -5.63 -4.20 -2.29
CA HIS A 44 -6.05 -3.88 -3.65
C HIS A 44 -6.72 -2.52 -3.68
N GLN A 45 -6.26 -1.66 -4.58
CA GLN A 45 -6.86 -0.35 -4.83
C GLN A 45 -7.61 -0.42 -6.14
N SER A 46 -8.93 -0.51 -6.06
CA SER A 46 -9.79 -0.67 -7.22
C SER A 46 -10.42 0.62 -7.69
N GLY A 47 -10.56 1.58 -6.81
CA GLY A 47 -11.21 2.86 -7.12
C GLY A 47 -10.58 3.98 -6.34
N GLY A 48 -11.00 5.20 -6.63
CA GLY A 48 -10.42 6.37 -5.96
C GLY A 48 -9.17 6.86 -6.66
N CYS A 49 -9.14 8.12 -7.00
CA CYS A 49 -8.04 8.68 -7.77
C CYS A 49 -7.32 9.80 -7.03
N CYS A 50 -7.59 9.99 -5.76
CA CYS A 50 -7.08 11.14 -5.01
C CYS A 50 -6.62 10.73 -3.62
N ASP A 51 -5.85 11.61 -3.00
CA ASP A 51 -5.49 11.46 -1.60
C ASP A 51 -6.76 11.26 -0.78
N GLY A 52 -6.66 10.45 0.25
CA GLY A 52 -7.79 10.14 1.11
C GLY A 52 -8.53 8.89 0.71
N SER A 53 -8.22 8.32 -0.45
CA SER A 53 -8.82 7.03 -0.86
C SER A 53 -8.42 5.93 0.11
N SER A 54 -9.29 4.94 0.26
CA SER A 54 -9.04 3.80 1.13
C SER A 54 -8.74 2.57 0.29
N PRO A 55 -7.50 2.10 0.29
CA PRO A 55 -7.23 0.80 -0.32
C PRO A 55 -7.86 -0.27 0.56
N MET A 56 -8.33 -1.35 -0.05
CA MET A 56 -8.94 -2.44 0.71
C MET A 56 -7.91 -3.48 1.06
N CYS A 57 -8.00 -4.02 2.28
CA CYS A 57 -7.12 -5.07 2.75
C CYS A 57 -7.93 -6.36 2.90
N PHE A 58 -7.45 -7.43 2.30
CA PHE A 58 -8.14 -8.71 2.30
C PHE A 58 -7.23 -9.80 2.83
N PRO A 59 -7.79 -10.88 3.41
CA PRO A 59 -6.99 -12.09 3.57
C PRO A 59 -6.55 -12.56 2.18
N GLU A 60 -5.30 -13.01 2.10
CA GLU A 60 -4.76 -13.45 0.83
C GLU A 60 -5.60 -14.61 0.29
N GLY A 61 -5.95 -14.52 -0.98
CA GLY A 61 -6.80 -15.52 -1.61
C GLY A 61 -8.27 -15.14 -1.68
N ASP A 62 -8.72 -14.19 -0.85
CA ASP A 62 -10.11 -13.73 -0.89
C ASP A 62 -10.38 -12.80 -2.06
N PHE A 63 -9.35 -12.18 -2.60
CA PHE A 63 -9.48 -11.31 -3.76
C PHE A 63 -8.60 -11.87 -4.87
N ARG A 64 -9.19 -12.09 -6.03
CA ARG A 64 -8.46 -12.62 -7.17
C ARG A 64 -7.93 -11.49 -8.02
N THR A 65 -6.63 -11.50 -8.26
CA THR A 65 -6.01 -10.57 -9.18
C THR A 65 -6.02 -11.17 -10.59
N SER A 66 -5.84 -10.33 -11.58
CA SER A 66 -5.86 -10.74 -12.98
C SER A 66 -4.80 -9.96 -13.75
N ASP A 67 -4.78 -10.16 -15.08
CA ASP A 67 -3.89 -9.41 -15.95
C ASP A 67 -4.22 -7.92 -15.98
N GLN A 68 -5.38 -7.55 -15.44
CA GLN A 68 -5.80 -6.14 -15.37
C GLN A 68 -5.30 -5.47 -14.08
N ASP A 69 -4.49 -6.16 -13.29
CA ASP A 69 -3.97 -5.62 -12.05
C ASP A 69 -2.47 -5.45 -12.12
N VAL A 70 -1.97 -4.43 -11.45
CA VAL A 70 -0.53 -4.12 -11.38
C VAL A 70 -0.09 -4.34 -9.95
N LEU A 71 0.98 -5.11 -9.77
CA LEU A 71 1.59 -5.27 -8.45
C LEU A 71 2.52 -4.09 -8.20
N LEU A 72 2.09 -3.18 -7.33
CA LEU A 72 2.86 -1.98 -7.02
C LEU A 72 4.09 -2.27 -6.17
N GLY A 73 4.03 -3.30 -5.35
CA GLY A 73 5.16 -3.64 -4.50
C GLY A 73 4.82 -4.70 -3.50
N ARG A 74 5.85 -5.22 -2.85
CA ARG A 74 5.74 -6.18 -1.76
C ARG A 74 6.34 -5.56 -0.51
N LEU A 75 5.62 -5.67 0.60
CA LEU A 75 6.03 -5.02 1.84
C LEU A 75 6.08 -6.06 2.96
N ASP A 76 7.24 -6.18 3.58
CA ASP A 76 7.43 -7.13 4.68
C ASP A 76 7.24 -6.38 6.00
N ILE A 77 6.18 -6.71 6.72
CA ILE A 77 5.85 -6.05 7.98
C ILE A 77 6.38 -6.79 9.20
N ALA A 78 7.06 -7.90 9.02
CA ALA A 78 7.53 -8.69 10.15
C ALA A 78 8.54 -7.91 10.98
N PRO A 79 8.54 -8.11 12.31
CA PRO A 79 9.61 -7.54 13.14
C PRO A 79 10.95 -8.14 12.74
N ALA A 80 12.02 -7.40 13.03
CA ALA A 80 13.37 -7.87 12.74
C ALA A 80 13.60 -9.23 13.40
N GLY A 81 14.15 -10.16 12.63
CA GLY A 81 14.45 -11.50 13.14
C GLY A 81 13.29 -12.47 13.12
N ALA A 82 12.08 -12.02 12.78
CA ALA A 82 10.93 -12.90 12.68
C ALA A 82 10.77 -13.41 11.25
N ASP A 83 9.93 -14.42 11.08
CA ASP A 83 9.61 -14.93 9.76
C ASP A 83 8.94 -13.84 8.92
N PRO A 84 9.20 -13.80 7.63
CA PRO A 84 8.62 -12.75 6.79
C PRO A 84 7.10 -12.74 6.80
N GLN A 85 6.52 -11.55 6.78
CA GLN A 85 5.09 -11.33 6.64
C GLN A 85 4.92 -10.35 5.49
N VAL A 86 4.89 -10.87 4.27
CA VAL A 86 4.94 -10.04 3.07
C VAL A 86 3.54 -9.82 2.52
N LEU A 87 3.18 -8.55 2.34
CA LEU A 87 1.92 -8.20 1.70
C LEU A 87 2.20 -7.71 0.29
N ASP A 88 1.38 -8.18 -0.63
CA ASP A 88 1.37 -7.65 -1.99
C ASP A 88 0.39 -6.49 -2.04
N PHE A 89 0.79 -5.39 -2.64
CA PHE A 89 -0.07 -4.24 -2.83
C PHE A 89 -0.40 -4.12 -4.31
N TRP A 90 -1.66 -4.38 -4.64
CA TRP A 90 -2.14 -4.39 -6.02
C TRP A 90 -2.98 -3.16 -6.33
N MET A 91 -3.01 -2.79 -7.58
CA MET A 91 -3.85 -1.71 -8.08
C MET A 91 -4.35 -2.12 -9.46
N SER A 92 -5.60 -1.79 -9.79
CA SER A 92 -6.07 -2.06 -11.14
C SER A 92 -5.24 -1.26 -12.13
N SER A 93 -5.07 -1.77 -13.34
CA SER A 93 -4.27 -1.07 -14.35
C SER A 93 -4.89 0.28 -14.69
N GLU A 94 -6.21 0.38 -14.64
CA GLU A 94 -6.92 1.63 -14.87
C GLU A 94 -6.57 2.66 -13.81
N GLN A 95 -6.53 2.25 -12.55
CA GLN A 95 -6.13 3.13 -11.45
C GLN A 95 -4.66 3.49 -11.53
N PHE A 96 -3.83 2.55 -11.96
CA PHE A 96 -2.40 2.79 -12.08
C PHE A 96 -2.10 3.96 -13.02
N GLU A 97 -2.91 4.17 -14.04
CA GLU A 97 -2.71 5.31 -14.93
C GLU A 97 -2.81 6.64 -14.19
N TYR A 98 -3.73 6.73 -13.22
CA TYR A 98 -3.88 7.95 -12.42
C TYR A 98 -2.75 8.13 -11.44
N TRP A 99 -2.21 7.04 -10.91
CA TRP A 99 -1.21 7.09 -9.84
C TRP A 99 0.23 6.91 -10.34
N SER A 100 0.42 6.79 -11.66
CA SER A 100 1.71 6.37 -12.22
C SER A 100 2.86 7.32 -11.90
N HIS A 101 2.59 8.59 -11.60
CA HIS A 101 3.63 9.56 -11.28
C HIS A 101 3.76 9.81 -9.78
N THR A 102 3.11 8.99 -8.97
CA THR A 102 3.05 9.25 -7.53
C THR A 102 3.65 8.12 -6.72
N PHE A 103 4.15 8.50 -5.56
CA PHE A 103 4.56 7.57 -4.51
C PHE A 103 3.48 7.58 -3.45
N LEU A 104 3.03 6.40 -3.04
CA LEU A 104 1.90 6.28 -2.12
C LEU A 104 2.37 5.95 -0.71
N THR A 105 1.84 6.67 0.26
CA THR A 105 2.05 6.38 1.68
C THR A 105 0.72 5.94 2.24
N ILE A 106 0.69 4.76 2.85
CA ILE A 106 -0.53 4.19 3.41
C ILE A 106 -0.56 4.46 4.89
N ASP A 107 -1.54 5.25 5.30
CA ASP A 107 -1.74 5.66 6.69
C ASP A 107 -3.00 5.00 7.24
N VAL A 108 -3.27 5.17 8.53
CA VAL A 108 -4.47 4.68 9.21
C VAL A 108 -5.14 5.87 9.87
N VAL A 109 -6.42 6.04 9.64
CA VAL A 109 -7.18 7.12 10.26
C VAL A 109 -8.47 6.55 10.83
N LYS A 110 -9.05 7.26 11.77
CA LYS A 110 -10.37 6.91 12.32
C LYS A 110 -11.40 7.05 11.23
N GLY A 111 -12.36 6.15 11.22
CA GLY A 111 -13.44 6.22 10.26
C GLY A 111 -13.90 4.83 9.88
N ARG A 112 -14.94 4.78 9.08
CA ARG A 112 -15.49 3.51 8.63
C ARG A 112 -14.75 3.09 7.36
N GLY A 113 -14.13 1.91 7.41
CA GLY A 113 -13.54 1.32 6.23
C GLY A 113 -14.59 0.73 5.31
N SER A 114 -14.16 0.29 4.14
CA SER A 114 -15.04 -0.42 3.22
C SER A 114 -15.46 -1.76 3.85
N GLY A 115 -16.70 -2.17 3.57
CA GLY A 115 -17.35 -3.25 4.30
C GLY A 115 -16.57 -4.55 4.41
N PHE A 116 -15.83 -4.95 3.39
CA PHE A 116 -15.11 -6.21 3.40
C PHE A 116 -13.63 -6.06 3.74
N SER A 117 -13.16 -4.85 3.98
CA SER A 117 -11.76 -4.63 4.34
C SER A 117 -11.56 -5.04 5.80
N VAL A 118 -10.46 -5.74 6.08
CA VAL A 118 -10.28 -6.40 7.39
C VAL A 118 -10.13 -5.43 8.55
N GLU A 119 -9.76 -4.18 8.29
CA GLU A 119 -9.62 -3.19 9.36
C GLU A 119 -10.95 -2.55 9.77
N ALA A 120 -12.01 -2.75 8.99
CA ALA A 120 -13.29 -2.07 9.25
C ALA A 120 -13.83 -2.31 10.67
N PRO A 121 -13.79 -3.53 11.22
CA PRO A 121 -14.27 -3.75 12.58
C PRO A 121 -13.48 -3.02 13.65
N GLU A 122 -12.27 -2.55 13.33
CA GLU A 122 -11.45 -1.80 14.28
C GLU A 122 -11.86 -0.33 14.38
N GLY A 123 -12.81 0.12 13.56
CA GLY A 123 -13.24 1.51 13.56
C GLY A 123 -12.27 2.46 12.89
N VAL A 124 -11.38 1.92 12.07
CA VAL A 124 -10.39 2.72 11.34
C VAL A 124 -10.43 2.33 9.87
N ARG A 125 -9.75 3.11 9.06
CA ARG A 125 -9.57 2.77 7.64
C ARG A 125 -8.16 3.11 7.22
N PHE A 126 -7.67 2.39 6.21
CA PHE A 126 -6.43 2.76 5.57
C PHE A 126 -6.68 3.94 4.64
N MET A 127 -5.69 4.78 4.50
CA MET A 127 -5.83 6.00 3.70
C MET A 127 -4.57 6.23 2.89
N ILE A 128 -4.75 6.53 1.62
CA ILE A 128 -3.64 6.84 0.72
C ILE A 128 -3.30 8.32 0.82
N ARG A 129 -2.02 8.60 1.04
CA ARG A 129 -1.44 9.92 0.82
C ARG A 129 -0.46 9.79 -0.33
N SER A 130 -0.44 10.74 -1.21
CA SER A 130 0.43 10.64 -2.39
C SER A 130 1.30 11.87 -2.53
N ARG A 131 2.43 11.67 -3.18
CA ARG A 131 3.30 12.78 -3.58
C ARG A 131 3.95 12.43 -4.91
N LEU A 132 4.39 13.44 -5.63
CA LEU A 132 5.09 13.19 -6.89
C LEU A 132 6.39 12.45 -6.61
N MET A 133 6.73 11.51 -7.47
CA MET A 133 7.97 10.76 -7.33
C MET A 133 9.14 11.64 -7.74
N GLU A 134 10.10 11.74 -6.84
CA GLU A 134 11.32 12.47 -7.13
C GLU A 134 12.14 11.71 -8.15
N GLY A 135 12.87 12.45 -8.96
CA GLY A 135 13.62 11.85 -10.04
C GLY A 135 12.77 11.58 -11.24
N PHE A 136 11.52 11.21 -11.03
CA PHE A 136 10.59 11.02 -12.12
C PHE A 136 10.04 12.35 -12.59
N GLY A 137 9.50 13.12 -11.66
CA GLY A 137 8.94 14.41 -11.97
C GLY A 137 9.99 15.41 -12.37
N SER A 138 11.13 15.39 -11.70
CA SER A 138 12.17 16.36 -11.99
C SER A 138 12.77 16.14 -13.37
N GLN A 139 12.74 14.93 -13.84
CA GLN A 139 13.24 14.68 -15.19
C GLN A 139 12.27 15.15 -16.24
N ALA A 140 11.03 15.00 -15.96
CA ALA A 140 10.04 15.52 -16.86
C ALA A 140 10.02 17.02 -16.80
N ALA A 141 10.31 17.53 -15.71
CA ALA A 141 10.26 18.90 -15.49
C ALA A 141 11.54 19.49 -15.76
N GLY A 142 11.95 18.85 -15.73
CA GLY A 142 12.61 19.70 -15.55
C GLY A 142 12.13 20.76 -14.75
N PRO A 143 12.24 21.06 -14.61
CA PRO A 143 11.94 21.78 -14.05
C PRO A 143 11.20 22.53 -13.62
N GLU A 144 10.98 22.36 -13.46
CA GLU A 144 10.42 22.97 -13.10
C GLU A 144 10.24 23.76 -12.75
N LEU A 145 10.47 23.61 -12.95
CA LEU A 145 10.39 24.26 -12.63
C LEU A 145 10.45 24.93 -12.60
#